data_a1bc1b7d8cb91d57943317b452663179
#
_entry.id   a1bc1b7d8cb91d57943317b452663179
#
_cell.length_a   1.000
_cell.length_b   1.000
_cell.length_c   1.000
_cell.angle_alpha   90.00
_cell.angle_beta   90.00
_cell.angle_gamma   90.00
#
_symmetry.space_group_name_H-M   'P 1'
#
loop_
_entity.id
_entity.type
_entity.pdbx_description
1 polymer ?
#
loop_
_entity_poly.entity_id
_entity_poly.type
_entity_poly.pdbx_seq_one_letter_code
_entity_poly.pdbx_strand_id
1 'polypeptide(L)'
;MKATKLLIPDVFLLEPEIFIDDRGYFFESFNQKKFNETIGYSPNFVQDNHSKSKKGVLRGLHYQSSPKGQCKLVRTVQGEVFDVAVDLRKKSPTFGQWIGEVLSGENNKQLWIPEGVAHGFVVLSETADFLYKTTNSVSYTHLRAHETDSY
;
A
#
# COMPACT_ATOMS: atom_id res chain seq x y z
N MET A 1 -2.83 5.65 16.33
CA MET A 1 -2.09 5.23 15.12
C MET A 1 -0.74 5.90 15.10
N LYS A 2 0.32 5.13 14.99
CA LYS A 2 1.68 5.64 14.82
C LYS A 2 1.97 5.83 13.33
N ALA A 3 2.55 6.96 12.97
CA ALA A 3 2.94 7.24 11.60
C ALA A 3 4.42 7.57 11.54
N THR A 4 5.12 6.94 10.60
CA THR A 4 6.54 7.18 10.38
C THR A 4 6.74 7.66 8.93
N LYS A 5 7.37 8.82 8.78
CA LYS A 5 7.78 9.30 7.46
C LYS A 5 8.96 8.47 6.99
N LEU A 6 8.88 7.96 5.79
CA LEU A 6 9.96 7.16 5.21
C LEU A 6 10.88 8.03 4.35
N LEU A 7 11.89 7.41 3.74
CA LEU A 7 12.88 8.12 2.92
C LEU A 7 12.25 8.94 1.79
N ILE A 8 11.27 8.35 1.09
CA ILE A 8 10.58 9.04 0.00
C ILE A 8 9.58 10.04 0.60
N PRO A 9 9.66 11.34 0.26
CA PRO A 9 8.73 12.33 0.77
C PRO A 9 7.27 11.94 0.52
N ASP A 10 6.42 12.16 1.52
CA ASP A 10 4.99 11.88 1.51
C ASP A 10 4.61 10.39 1.54
N VAL A 11 5.57 9.49 1.65
CA VAL A 11 5.31 8.06 1.92
C VAL A 11 5.36 7.83 3.42
N PHE A 12 4.28 7.26 3.97
CA PHE A 12 4.14 7.02 5.41
C PHE A 12 3.96 5.54 5.69
N LEU A 13 4.67 5.06 6.70
CA LEU A 13 4.39 3.77 7.32
C LEU A 13 3.42 4.01 8.47
N LEU A 14 2.28 3.34 8.44
CA LEU A 14 1.22 3.49 9.44
C LEU A 14 1.10 2.22 10.26
N GLU A 15 1.06 2.38 11.58
CA GLU A 15 0.92 1.27 12.51
C GLU A 15 -0.31 1.53 13.39
N PRO A 16 -1.44 0.83 13.13
CA PRO A 16 -2.64 0.98 13.94
C PRO A 16 -2.43 0.45 15.37
N GLU A 17 -3.18 1.00 16.30
CA GLU A 17 -3.21 0.49 17.67
C GLU A 17 -4.05 -0.78 17.74
N ILE A 18 -3.46 -1.87 18.21
CA ILE A 18 -4.09 -3.18 18.28
C ILE A 18 -4.51 -3.47 19.72
N PHE A 19 -5.79 -3.77 19.92
CA PHE A 19 -6.36 -4.11 21.23
C PHE A 19 -6.52 -5.63 21.33
N ILE A 20 -5.76 -6.27 22.20
CA ILE A 20 -5.72 -7.73 22.37
C ILE A 20 -6.44 -8.11 23.67
N ASP A 21 -7.31 -9.13 23.62
CA ASP A 21 -7.96 -9.73 24.79
C ASP A 21 -8.13 -11.24 24.60
N ASP A 22 -8.86 -11.90 25.52
CA ASP A 22 -9.05 -13.35 25.49
C ASP A 22 -9.78 -13.85 24.24
N ARG A 23 -10.52 -12.99 23.55
CA ARG A 23 -11.29 -13.34 22.37
C ARG A 23 -10.47 -13.22 21.08
N GLY A 24 -9.30 -12.55 21.13
CA GLY A 24 -8.47 -12.25 19.96
C GLY A 24 -8.04 -10.80 19.97
N TYR A 25 -8.19 -10.10 18.86
CA TYR A 25 -7.80 -8.69 18.78
C TYR A 25 -8.81 -7.88 17.98
N PHE A 26 -8.77 -6.57 18.23
CA PHE A 26 -9.59 -5.59 17.51
C PHE A 26 -8.74 -4.37 17.22
N PHE A 27 -8.93 -3.76 16.06
CA PHE A 27 -8.34 -2.46 15.75
C PHE A 27 -9.14 -1.76 14.66
N GLU A 28 -9.04 -0.43 14.65
CA GLU A 28 -9.53 0.36 13.53
C GLU A 28 -8.52 0.25 12.39
N SER A 29 -8.87 -0.45 11.34
CA SER A 29 -7.99 -0.60 10.19
C SER A 29 -7.94 0.68 9.34
N PHE A 30 -8.98 1.51 9.42
CA PHE A 30 -9.05 2.81 8.75
C PHE A 30 -10.01 3.73 9.48
N ASN A 31 -9.60 5.00 9.66
CA ASN A 31 -10.42 6.06 10.20
C ASN A 31 -10.10 7.33 9.41
N GLN A 32 -11.07 7.85 8.66
CA GLN A 32 -10.86 8.97 7.74
C GLN A 32 -10.28 10.20 8.43
N LYS A 33 -10.86 10.57 9.57
CA LYS A 33 -10.43 11.76 10.31
C LYS A 33 -8.97 11.62 10.78
N LYS A 34 -8.65 10.51 11.41
CA LYS A 34 -7.30 10.24 11.93
C LYS A 34 -6.29 10.16 10.79
N PHE A 35 -6.67 9.53 9.69
CA PHE A 35 -5.82 9.41 8.52
C PHE A 35 -5.51 10.78 7.91
N ASN A 36 -6.54 11.62 7.73
CA ASN A 36 -6.37 12.97 7.18
C ASN A 36 -5.47 13.83 8.08
N GLU A 37 -5.65 13.75 9.38
CA GLU A 37 -4.80 14.45 10.35
C GLU A 37 -3.34 14.00 10.26
N THR A 38 -3.14 12.70 10.03
CA THR A 38 -1.81 12.10 9.97
C THR A 38 -1.03 12.52 8.73
N ILE A 39 -1.64 12.47 7.56
CA ILE A 39 -0.95 12.80 6.30
C ILE A 39 -1.03 14.28 5.94
N GLY A 40 -1.91 15.05 6.60
CA GLY A 40 -1.99 16.51 6.46
C GLY A 40 -2.90 17.00 5.35
N TYR A 41 -3.65 16.12 4.70
CA TYR A 41 -4.66 16.49 3.70
C TYR A 41 -5.74 15.41 3.62
N SER A 42 -6.75 15.60 2.77
CA SER A 42 -7.95 14.75 2.75
C SER A 42 -8.12 14.06 1.40
N PRO A 43 -7.45 12.92 1.17
CA PRO A 43 -7.67 12.17 -0.06
C PRO A 43 -9.06 11.56 -0.08
N ASN A 44 -9.65 11.51 -1.27
CA ASN A 44 -10.96 10.91 -1.48
C ASN A 44 -10.79 9.50 -2.05
N PHE A 45 -11.03 8.49 -1.24
CA PHE A 45 -10.96 7.10 -1.68
C PHE A 45 -12.25 6.71 -2.43
N VAL A 46 -12.09 6.13 -3.60
CA VAL A 46 -13.22 5.79 -4.47
C VAL A 46 -13.32 4.29 -4.77
N GLN A 47 -12.31 3.50 -4.40
CA GLN A 47 -12.28 2.08 -4.74
C GLN A 47 -11.46 1.30 -3.73
N ASP A 48 -11.98 0.13 -3.31
CA ASP A 48 -11.26 -0.88 -2.54
C ASP A 48 -10.97 -2.07 -3.44
N ASN A 49 -9.74 -2.58 -3.37
CA ASN A 49 -9.33 -3.77 -4.09
C ASN A 49 -8.79 -4.83 -3.13
N HIS A 50 -9.00 -6.09 -3.46
CA HIS A 50 -8.54 -7.23 -2.68
C HIS A 50 -7.97 -8.28 -3.63
N SER A 51 -6.71 -8.64 -3.45
CA SER A 51 -6.08 -9.72 -4.20
C SER A 51 -5.64 -10.84 -3.27
N LYS A 52 -5.64 -12.06 -3.78
CA LYS A 52 -5.02 -13.21 -3.12
C LYS A 52 -4.00 -13.79 -4.08
N SER A 53 -2.80 -14.04 -3.61
CA SER A 53 -1.70 -14.49 -4.46
C SER A 53 -0.86 -15.55 -3.76
N LYS A 54 -0.24 -16.41 -4.58
CA LYS A 54 0.62 -17.50 -4.10
C LYS A 54 2.04 -16.99 -3.88
N LYS A 55 2.81 -17.76 -3.14
CA LYS A 55 4.22 -17.48 -2.87
C LYS A 55 5.00 -17.21 -4.15
N GLY A 56 5.81 -16.18 -4.12
CA GLY A 56 6.64 -15.78 -5.26
C GLY A 56 5.94 -14.94 -6.30
N VAL A 57 4.62 -14.78 -6.22
CA VAL A 57 3.91 -13.91 -7.17
C VAL A 57 4.35 -12.47 -6.94
N LEU A 58 4.72 -11.81 -8.03
CA LEU A 58 5.07 -10.41 -8.06
C LEU A 58 3.94 -9.63 -8.76
N ARG A 59 3.37 -8.65 -8.07
CA ARG A 59 2.39 -7.74 -8.67
C ARG A 59 2.99 -6.35 -8.74
N GLY A 60 3.06 -5.79 -9.93
CA GLY A 60 3.63 -4.47 -10.17
C GLY A 60 4.91 -4.54 -11.03
N LEU A 61 5.69 -3.48 -11.05
CA LEU A 61 5.40 -2.19 -10.45
C LEU A 61 4.31 -1.48 -11.24
N HIS A 62 3.33 -0.91 -10.53
CA HIS A 62 2.24 -0.15 -11.13
C HIS A 62 2.50 1.34 -10.96
N TYR A 63 2.25 2.10 -12.03
CA TYR A 63 2.42 3.53 -12.03
C TYR A 63 1.40 4.16 -12.98
N GLN A 64 0.80 5.24 -12.52
CA GLN A 64 -0.06 6.07 -13.37
C GLN A 64 0.38 7.52 -13.23
N SER A 65 0.67 8.14 -14.37
CA SER A 65 1.07 9.54 -14.39
C SER A 65 -0.13 10.48 -14.32
N SER A 66 0.12 11.73 -13.91
CA SER A 66 -0.87 12.80 -13.96
C SER A 66 -1.41 12.92 -15.40
N PRO A 67 -2.73 13.23 -15.62
CA PRO A 67 -3.71 13.56 -14.59
C PRO A 67 -4.44 12.37 -13.96
N LYS A 68 -4.08 11.14 -14.33
CA LYS A 68 -4.72 9.92 -13.80
C LYS A 68 -3.90 9.29 -12.68
N GLY A 69 -3.07 10.06 -12.03
CA GLY A 69 -2.29 9.62 -10.89
C GLY A 69 -3.17 9.09 -9.77
N GLN A 70 -2.63 8.15 -9.02
CA GLN A 70 -3.39 7.42 -8.03
C GLN A 70 -2.58 7.33 -6.74
N CYS A 71 -3.23 7.68 -5.62
CA CYS A 71 -2.70 7.41 -4.30
C CYS A 71 -3.29 6.10 -3.80
N LYS A 72 -2.54 5.37 -2.99
CA LYS A 72 -2.96 4.07 -2.46
C LYS A 72 -2.67 3.96 -0.97
N LEU A 73 -3.61 3.39 -0.24
CA LEU A 73 -3.38 2.95 1.13
C LEU A 73 -3.43 1.42 1.13
N VAL A 74 -2.30 0.79 1.39
CA VAL A 74 -2.13 -0.66 1.21
C VAL A 74 -1.87 -1.38 2.51
N ARG A 75 -2.35 -2.62 2.63
CA ARG A 75 -2.10 -3.50 3.78
C ARG A 75 -2.27 -4.97 3.42
N THR A 76 -1.65 -5.84 4.22
CA THR A 76 -1.79 -7.29 4.10
C THR A 76 -2.64 -7.79 5.26
N VAL A 77 -3.71 -8.52 5.00
CA VAL A 77 -4.61 -9.06 6.04
C VAL A 77 -4.29 -10.50 6.39
N GLN A 78 -3.70 -11.26 5.49
CA GLN A 78 -3.30 -12.65 5.72
C GLN A 78 -2.00 -12.88 4.95
N GLY A 79 -1.05 -13.54 5.59
CA GLY A 79 0.25 -13.80 4.97
C GLY A 79 1.21 -12.61 5.09
N GLU A 80 2.22 -12.62 4.25
CA GLU A 80 3.33 -11.67 4.32
C GLU A 80 3.81 -11.30 2.92
N VAL A 81 4.03 -10.03 2.70
CA VAL A 81 4.58 -9.51 1.43
C VAL A 81 5.75 -8.58 1.70
N PHE A 82 6.65 -8.46 0.73
CA PHE A 82 7.63 -7.38 0.67
C PHE A 82 7.07 -6.33 -0.28
N ASP A 83 6.70 -5.19 0.27
CA ASP A 83 6.04 -4.11 -0.45
C ASP A 83 7.05 -3.04 -0.81
N VAL A 84 7.06 -2.61 -2.07
CA VAL A 84 8.08 -1.73 -2.62
C VAL A 84 7.45 -0.50 -3.25
N ALA A 85 8.04 0.65 -2.98
CA ALA A 85 7.66 1.92 -3.60
C ALA A 85 8.88 2.56 -4.22
N VAL A 86 8.74 3.08 -5.44
CA VAL A 86 9.81 3.73 -6.19
C VAL A 86 9.36 5.15 -6.56
N ASP A 87 10.16 6.13 -6.20
CA ASP A 87 9.85 7.52 -6.50
C ASP A 87 10.14 7.85 -7.96
N LEU A 88 9.09 8.08 -8.74
CA LEU A 88 9.20 8.45 -10.15
C LEU A 88 8.84 9.92 -10.41
N ARG A 89 8.71 10.72 -9.36
CA ARG A 89 8.44 12.16 -9.48
C ARG A 89 9.74 12.87 -9.86
N LYS A 90 9.78 13.39 -11.08
CA LYS A 90 11.01 13.96 -11.68
C LYS A 90 11.64 15.09 -10.86
N LYS A 91 10.81 15.86 -10.14
CA LYS A 91 11.29 17.00 -9.34
C LYS A 91 11.54 16.64 -7.87
N SER A 92 11.34 15.39 -7.49
CA SER A 92 11.57 14.95 -6.12
C SER A 92 13.06 14.81 -5.83
N PRO A 93 13.51 15.18 -4.62
CA PRO A 93 14.91 14.96 -4.21
C PRO A 93 15.28 13.48 -4.14
N THR A 94 14.28 12.59 -4.09
CA THR A 94 14.51 11.13 -4.05
C THR A 94 14.12 10.45 -5.36
N PHE A 95 14.07 11.17 -6.47
CA PHE A 95 13.75 10.59 -7.76
C PHE A 95 14.62 9.37 -8.05
N GLY A 96 13.97 8.25 -8.43
CA GLY A 96 14.65 6.99 -8.73
C GLY A 96 15.00 6.14 -7.52
N GLN A 97 14.84 6.66 -6.31
CA GLN A 97 15.08 5.89 -5.10
C GLN A 97 13.87 5.03 -4.74
N TRP A 98 14.11 3.99 -3.98
CA TRP A 98 13.06 3.07 -3.57
C TRP A 98 13.13 2.75 -2.08
N ILE A 99 12.01 2.31 -1.55
CA ILE A 99 11.89 1.79 -0.19
C ILE A 99 11.18 0.44 -0.24
N GLY A 100 11.43 -0.39 0.76
CA GLY A 100 10.72 -1.65 0.92
C GLY A 100 10.35 -1.88 2.37
N GLU A 101 9.16 -2.44 2.59
CA GLU A 101 8.64 -2.76 3.91
C GLU A 101 7.96 -4.12 3.88
N VAL A 102 8.15 -4.89 4.93
CA VAL A 102 7.40 -6.14 5.11
C VAL A 102 6.06 -5.79 5.72
N LEU A 103 4.99 -6.11 5.01
CA LEU A 103 3.61 -5.96 5.48
C LEU A 103 3.02 -7.36 5.68
N SER A 104 2.36 -7.57 6.82
CA SER A 104 1.79 -8.89 7.14
C SER A 104 0.51 -8.77 7.93
N GLY A 105 -0.25 -9.88 7.96
CA GLY A 105 -1.42 -9.99 8.83
C GLY A 105 -1.05 -9.98 10.31
N GLU A 106 0.21 -10.26 10.65
CA GLU A 106 0.69 -10.23 12.03
C GLU A 106 1.10 -8.83 12.46
N ASN A 107 1.85 -8.09 11.61
CA ASN A 107 2.31 -6.75 12.00
C ASN A 107 1.27 -5.66 11.73
N ASN A 108 0.29 -5.91 10.88
CA ASN A 108 -0.80 -4.98 10.54
C ASN A 108 -0.34 -3.60 10.06
N LYS A 109 0.89 -3.51 9.57
CA LYS A 109 1.44 -2.26 9.04
C LYS A 109 0.78 -1.91 7.71
N GLN A 110 0.67 -0.62 7.46
CA GLN A 110 0.09 -0.09 6.23
C GLN A 110 1.04 0.92 5.63
N LEU A 111 1.00 1.06 4.29
CA LEU A 111 1.77 2.09 3.60
C LEU A 111 0.83 3.04 2.86
N TRP A 112 1.06 4.32 3.04
CA TRP A 112 0.45 5.37 2.23
C TRP A 112 1.42 5.73 1.11
N ILE A 113 0.95 5.56 -0.12
CA ILE A 113 1.76 5.76 -1.33
C ILE A 113 1.12 6.87 -2.15
N PRO A 114 1.77 8.04 -2.27
CA PRO A 114 1.23 9.18 -3.00
C PRO A 114 1.32 8.98 -4.52
N GLU A 115 0.63 9.86 -5.22
CA GLU A 115 0.70 9.94 -6.67
C GLU A 115 2.14 10.15 -7.13
N GLY A 116 2.51 9.53 -8.24
CA GLY A 116 3.86 9.66 -8.82
C GLY A 116 4.88 8.66 -8.26
N VAL A 117 4.47 7.83 -7.32
CA VAL A 117 5.31 6.79 -6.75
C VAL A 117 4.81 5.44 -7.26
N ALA A 118 5.69 4.69 -7.93
CA ALA A 118 5.36 3.35 -8.41
C ALA A 118 5.30 2.38 -7.24
N HIS A 119 4.44 1.37 -7.33
CA HIS A 119 4.18 0.45 -6.23
C HIS A 119 4.06 -0.99 -6.73
N GLY A 120 4.57 -1.91 -5.93
CA GLY A 120 4.40 -3.33 -6.17
C GLY A 120 4.78 -4.15 -4.94
N PHE A 121 4.56 -5.45 -5.01
CA PHE A 121 4.93 -6.34 -3.90
C PHE A 121 5.21 -7.76 -4.41
N VAL A 122 5.96 -8.50 -3.61
CA VAL A 122 6.19 -9.93 -3.82
C VAL A 122 5.69 -10.69 -2.60
N VAL A 123 5.02 -11.82 -2.82
CA VAL A 123 4.47 -12.67 -1.76
C VAL A 123 5.57 -13.54 -1.16
N LEU A 124 5.76 -13.44 0.16
CA LEU A 124 6.79 -14.18 0.90
C LEU A 124 6.24 -15.45 1.56
N SER A 125 4.97 -15.46 1.94
CA SER A 125 4.29 -16.61 2.56
C SER A 125 3.66 -17.51 1.51
N GLU A 126 3.09 -18.64 1.92
CA GLU A 126 2.42 -19.58 0.99
C GLU A 126 1.33 -18.88 0.18
N THR A 127 0.56 -18.03 0.83
CA THR A 127 -0.44 -17.15 0.19
C THR A 127 -0.44 -15.81 0.93
N ALA A 128 -0.94 -14.77 0.27
CA ALA A 128 -1.18 -13.50 0.92
C ALA A 128 -2.43 -12.84 0.37
N ASP A 129 -3.24 -12.28 1.28
CA ASP A 129 -4.39 -11.46 0.94
C ASP A 129 -4.00 -10.00 1.13
N PHE A 130 -4.07 -9.22 0.07
CA PHE A 130 -3.60 -7.85 0.02
C PHE A 130 -4.76 -6.92 -0.35
N LEU A 131 -4.97 -5.90 0.48
CA LEU A 131 -6.05 -4.94 0.31
C LEU A 131 -5.48 -3.56 0.08
N TYR A 132 -6.13 -2.79 -0.79
CA TYR A 132 -5.75 -1.39 -0.91
C TYR A 132 -6.91 -0.51 -1.35
N LYS A 133 -6.91 0.72 -0.82
CA LYS A 133 -7.82 1.79 -1.19
C LYS A 133 -7.13 2.70 -2.20
N THR A 134 -7.88 3.18 -3.16
CA THR A 134 -7.34 4.08 -4.18
C THR A 134 -8.16 5.35 -4.32
N THR A 135 -7.49 6.43 -4.72
CA THR A 135 -8.14 7.73 -4.94
C THR A 135 -8.67 7.89 -6.34
N ASN A 136 -8.28 7.04 -7.29
CA ASN A 136 -8.81 7.02 -8.65
C ASN A 136 -9.17 5.59 -9.03
N SER A 137 -10.26 5.43 -9.76
CA SER A 137 -10.69 4.12 -10.25
C SER A 137 -9.71 3.59 -11.29
N VAL A 138 -9.40 2.30 -11.19
CA VAL A 138 -8.56 1.58 -12.15
C VAL A 138 -9.41 0.54 -12.85
N SER A 139 -9.32 0.49 -14.19
CA SER A 139 -9.97 -0.56 -14.97
C SER A 139 -9.37 -1.92 -14.62
N TYR A 140 -10.22 -2.89 -14.31
CA TYR A 140 -9.79 -4.25 -14.02
C TYR A 140 -8.98 -4.85 -15.19
N THR A 141 -9.39 -4.61 -16.41
CA THR A 141 -8.69 -5.07 -17.62
C THR A 141 -7.31 -4.43 -17.72
N HIS A 142 -7.23 -3.12 -17.47
CA HIS A 142 -5.96 -2.39 -17.50
C HIS A 142 -5.00 -2.93 -16.44
N LEU A 143 -5.49 -3.15 -15.22
CA LEU A 143 -4.69 -3.68 -14.13
C LEU A 143 -4.11 -5.06 -14.48
N ARG A 144 -4.91 -5.94 -15.07
CA ARG A 144 -4.45 -7.27 -15.49
C ARG A 144 -3.35 -7.20 -16.56
N ALA A 145 -3.43 -6.23 -17.47
CA ALA A 145 -2.43 -6.05 -18.52
C ALA A 145 -1.07 -5.61 -17.98
N HIS A 146 -1.02 -5.03 -16.77
CA HIS A 146 0.20 -4.54 -16.14
C HIS A 146 0.72 -5.43 -15.02
N GLU A 147 0.02 -6.51 -14.70
CA GLU A 147 0.50 -7.49 -13.72
C GLU A 147 1.42 -8.49 -14.39
N THR A 148 2.44 -8.88 -13.64
CA THR A 148 3.33 -9.95 -14.05
C THR A 148 3.00 -11.19 -13.24
N ASP A 149 3.12 -12.36 -13.88
CA ASP A 149 3.02 -13.63 -13.17
C ASP A 149 4.29 -13.85 -12.33
N SER A 150 4.24 -14.84 -11.47
CA SER A 150 5.40 -15.19 -10.65
C SER A 150 6.58 -15.65 -11.51
N TYR A 151 7.73 -15.41 -10.99
CA TYR A 151 9.00 -15.80 -11.61
C TYR A 151 9.77 -16.76 -10.75
#